data_f61968aba2807af0a27dfb3819ab163c
#
_entry.id   f61968aba2807af0a27dfb3819ab163c
#
_cell.length_a   1.000
_cell.length_b   1.000
_cell.length_c   1.000
_cell.angle_alpha   90.00
_cell.angle_beta   90.00
_cell.angle_gamma   90.00
#
_symmetry.space_group_name_H-M   'P 1'
#
loop_
_entity.id
_entity.type
_entity.pdbx_description
1 polymer ?
#
loop_
_entity_poly.entity_id
_entity_poly.type
_entity_poly.pdbx_seq_one_letter_code
_entity_poly.pdbx_strand_id
1 'polypeptide(L)'
;MRLATALDGVDDLLVGVVEDDHLHPFEAGTTMRDVVAAGLPAARRLAEAALARPGVPLSTLRLQVPLEPASVRDFVAFEEHVEGVRRSIEGTGGVPDAWYDAPTFYFTNPHRLLGPDEAVPFPAASRARDLELEVAVVVTGEGTSLSVEEAADHVFGFLVMNDWSARDLQGREMQVGLGPAKGKDFATSLGPWIVTPDEVADRRDADGFLELVGTVEINGVEVGRDLLANCGWSFEAMIAYASRDSRVVSGDVLGSGTFGHGGCLAELWGLAGRQDPPPLVDGDVVTLTVERLGSLTATIASAPEPPPLPAFRPSERHRAPAQPAAG
;
A
#
# COMPACT_ATOMS: atom_id res chain seq x y z
N MET A 1 0.62 -10.97 16.88
CA MET A 1 2.11 -11.01 16.67
C MET A 1 2.49 -9.91 15.69
N ARG A 2 3.69 -9.36 15.81
CA ARG A 2 4.30 -8.48 14.81
C ARG A 2 5.40 -9.25 14.11
N LEU A 3 5.34 -9.36 12.78
CA LEU A 3 6.28 -10.14 11.96
C LEU A 3 7.06 -9.19 11.06
N ALA A 4 8.39 -9.21 11.14
CA ALA A 4 9.26 -8.28 10.42
C ALA A 4 10.33 -9.00 9.60
N THR A 5 10.77 -8.28 8.56
CA THR A 5 11.97 -8.58 7.78
C THR A 5 12.97 -7.47 8.01
N ALA A 6 14.23 -7.81 8.28
CA ALA A 6 15.27 -6.85 8.57
C ALA A 6 16.63 -7.31 8.02
N LEU A 7 17.54 -6.38 7.82
CA LEU A 7 18.95 -6.65 7.59
C LEU A 7 19.75 -6.35 8.85
N ASP A 8 20.69 -7.21 9.17
CA ASP A 8 21.65 -6.97 10.25
C ASP A 8 22.86 -6.14 9.77
N GLY A 9 23.82 -5.91 10.69
CA GLY A 9 25.00 -5.09 10.41
C GLY A 9 25.99 -5.66 9.37
N VAL A 10 25.74 -6.87 8.87
CA VAL A 10 26.54 -7.53 7.80
C VAL A 10 25.67 -7.83 6.55
N ASP A 11 24.50 -7.21 6.48
CA ASP A 11 23.48 -7.35 5.43
C ASP A 11 22.88 -8.78 5.31
N ASP A 12 22.92 -9.58 6.37
CA ASP A 12 22.18 -10.85 6.42
C ASP A 12 20.70 -10.59 6.64
N LEU A 13 19.85 -11.24 5.83
CA LEU A 13 18.39 -11.09 5.91
C LEU A 13 17.83 -11.93 7.07
N LEU A 14 17.15 -11.27 7.99
CA LEU A 14 16.47 -11.85 9.12
C LEU A 14 14.96 -11.71 8.94
N VAL A 15 14.23 -12.80 9.14
CA VAL A 15 12.76 -12.81 9.21
C VAL A 15 12.38 -13.36 10.57
N GLY A 16 11.47 -12.71 11.29
CA GLY A 16 11.14 -13.14 12.64
C GLY A 16 9.93 -12.44 13.23
N VAL A 17 9.69 -12.74 14.50
CA VAL A 17 8.68 -12.10 15.35
C VAL A 17 9.31 -10.99 16.17
N VAL A 18 8.61 -9.87 16.30
CA VAL A 18 9.02 -8.71 17.11
C VAL A 18 8.29 -8.74 18.45
N GLU A 19 9.06 -8.73 19.53
CA GLU A 19 8.59 -8.58 20.91
C GLU A 19 9.54 -7.65 21.68
N ASP A 20 9.02 -6.72 22.46
CA ASP A 20 9.78 -5.81 23.33
C ASP A 20 11.02 -5.17 22.68
N ASP A 21 10.87 -4.55 21.53
CA ASP A 21 11.93 -3.91 20.74
C ASP A 21 13.06 -4.86 20.26
N HIS A 22 12.80 -6.17 20.22
CA HIS A 22 13.71 -7.17 19.68
C HIS A 22 13.05 -7.96 18.56
N LEU A 23 13.83 -8.26 17.52
CA LEU A 23 13.48 -9.25 16.50
C LEU A 23 14.00 -10.62 16.97
N HIS A 24 13.12 -11.60 17.09
CA HIS A 24 13.46 -12.99 17.34
C HIS A 24 13.45 -13.75 16.00
N PRO A 25 14.63 -14.03 15.43
CA PRO A 25 14.68 -14.59 14.07
C PRO A 25 14.14 -16.02 14.00
N PHE A 26 13.49 -16.35 12.92
CA PHE A 26 13.18 -17.71 12.52
C PHE A 26 14.45 -18.46 12.09
N GLU A 27 14.32 -19.69 11.66
CA GLU A 27 15.47 -20.43 11.13
C GLU A 27 15.99 -19.77 9.86
N ALA A 28 17.32 -19.81 9.67
CA ALA A 28 17.98 -19.25 8.48
C ALA A 28 17.37 -19.81 7.18
N GLY A 29 17.10 -18.92 6.23
CA GLY A 29 16.48 -19.26 4.96
C GLY A 29 14.94 -19.23 4.97
N THR A 30 14.29 -18.99 6.14
CA THR A 30 12.85 -18.73 6.16
C THR A 30 12.56 -17.38 5.52
N THR A 31 11.65 -17.36 4.56
CA THR A 31 11.15 -16.10 3.97
C THR A 31 9.79 -15.73 4.57
N MET A 32 9.47 -14.42 4.59
CA MET A 32 8.15 -14.00 5.05
C MET A 32 7.04 -14.58 4.16
N ARG A 33 7.31 -14.77 2.88
CA ARG A 33 6.38 -15.40 1.94
C ARG A 33 6.04 -16.84 2.34
N ASP A 34 7.04 -17.62 2.79
CA ASP A 34 6.82 -18.98 3.29
C ASP A 34 5.97 -18.97 4.57
N VAL A 35 6.22 -18.01 5.47
CA VAL A 35 5.44 -17.84 6.70
C VAL A 35 3.98 -17.50 6.39
N VAL A 36 3.73 -16.58 5.48
CA VAL A 36 2.37 -16.21 5.04
C VAL A 36 1.68 -17.39 4.35
N ALA A 37 2.39 -18.11 3.48
CA ALA A 37 1.83 -19.27 2.76
C ALA A 37 1.48 -20.43 3.71
N ALA A 38 2.24 -20.60 4.79
CA ALA A 38 1.96 -21.62 5.81
C ALA A 38 0.75 -21.27 6.72
N GLY A 39 0.30 -20.02 6.73
CA GLY A 39 -0.84 -19.50 7.46
C GLY A 39 -0.60 -19.26 8.94
N LEU A 40 -1.57 -18.58 9.59
CA LEU A 40 -1.44 -18.13 10.99
C LEU A 40 -1.10 -19.23 12.00
N PRO A 41 -1.68 -20.44 11.94
CA PRO A 41 -1.32 -21.49 12.91
C PRO A 41 0.16 -21.92 12.84
N ALA A 42 0.73 -21.94 11.64
CA ALA A 42 2.14 -22.26 11.45
C ALA A 42 3.05 -21.09 11.87
N ALA A 43 2.66 -19.87 11.51
CA ALA A 43 3.37 -18.65 11.93
C ALA A 43 3.46 -18.54 13.45
N ARG A 44 2.38 -18.86 14.20
CA ARG A 44 2.39 -18.88 15.67
C ARG A 44 3.39 -19.89 16.24
N ARG A 45 3.44 -21.11 15.70
CA ARG A 45 4.43 -22.12 16.14
C ARG A 45 5.86 -21.66 15.86
N LEU A 46 6.12 -21.02 14.73
CA LEU A 46 7.44 -20.45 14.42
C LEU A 46 7.80 -19.34 15.41
N ALA A 47 6.85 -18.46 15.72
CA ALA A 47 7.04 -17.37 16.67
C ALA A 47 7.33 -17.91 18.10
N GLU A 48 6.56 -18.88 18.59
CA GLU A 48 6.80 -19.52 19.91
C GLU A 48 8.21 -20.12 19.98
N ALA A 49 8.65 -20.82 18.93
CA ALA A 49 9.99 -21.40 18.86
C ALA A 49 11.09 -20.32 18.79
N ALA A 50 10.84 -19.19 18.12
CA ALA A 50 11.78 -18.09 18.02
C ALA A 50 11.91 -17.33 19.34
N LEU A 51 10.80 -17.05 20.03
CA LEU A 51 10.74 -16.37 21.32
C LEU A 51 11.46 -17.13 22.44
N ALA A 52 11.65 -18.44 22.30
CA ALA A 52 12.46 -19.24 23.24
C ALA A 52 13.98 -18.97 23.12
N ARG A 53 14.42 -18.19 22.11
CA ARG A 53 15.83 -17.85 21.85
C ARG A 53 16.05 -16.35 22.04
N PRO A 54 17.31 -15.91 22.31
CA PRO A 54 17.62 -14.48 22.38
C PRO A 54 17.21 -13.74 21.11
N GLY A 55 16.61 -12.56 21.28
CA GLY A 55 16.30 -11.64 20.19
C GLY A 55 17.48 -10.72 19.87
N VAL A 56 17.39 -10.06 18.70
CA VAL A 56 18.32 -9.03 18.24
C VAL A 56 17.63 -7.66 18.41
N PRO A 57 18.27 -6.67 19.09
CA PRO A 57 17.65 -5.36 19.28
C PRO A 57 17.30 -4.69 17.94
N LEU A 58 16.06 -4.21 17.76
CA LEU A 58 15.63 -3.52 16.55
C LEU A 58 16.49 -2.32 16.20
N SER A 59 17.03 -1.63 17.20
CA SER A 59 17.93 -0.48 17.01
C SER A 59 19.24 -0.80 16.30
N THR A 60 19.60 -2.09 16.17
CA THR A 60 20.79 -2.57 15.47
C THR A 60 20.48 -3.13 14.09
N LEU A 61 19.20 -3.13 13.72
CA LEU A 61 18.70 -3.70 12.49
C LEU A 61 18.17 -2.60 11.56
N ARG A 62 18.17 -2.87 10.27
CA ARG A 62 17.50 -2.05 9.27
C ARG A 62 16.26 -2.80 8.76
N LEU A 63 15.09 -2.34 9.19
CA LEU A 63 13.83 -2.93 8.72
C LEU A 63 13.71 -2.81 7.19
N GLN A 64 13.14 -3.83 6.60
CA GLN A 64 12.91 -3.94 5.16
C GLN A 64 11.39 -4.01 4.90
N VAL A 65 11.01 -3.98 3.63
CA VAL A 65 9.65 -4.38 3.23
C VAL A 65 9.34 -5.73 3.88
N PRO A 66 8.23 -5.87 4.64
CA PRO A 66 7.97 -7.10 5.38
C PRO A 66 7.90 -8.36 4.52
N LEU A 67 7.36 -8.25 3.29
CA LEU A 67 7.27 -9.35 2.35
C LEU A 67 7.38 -8.86 0.91
N GLU A 68 7.81 -9.73 0.00
CA GLU A 68 7.67 -9.52 -1.45
C GLU A 68 6.29 -10.03 -1.89
N PRO A 69 5.33 -9.15 -2.22
CA PRO A 69 3.97 -9.56 -2.54
C PRO A 69 3.88 -10.27 -3.89
N ALA A 70 2.88 -11.18 -4.02
CA ALA A 70 2.54 -11.80 -5.29
C ALA A 70 1.89 -10.80 -6.26
N SER A 71 1.03 -9.93 -5.71
CA SER A 71 0.46 -8.75 -6.37
C SER A 71 0.16 -7.67 -5.35
N VAL A 72 0.05 -6.42 -5.80
CA VAL A 72 -0.49 -5.34 -4.99
C VAL A 72 -1.70 -4.77 -5.71
N ARG A 73 -2.85 -4.82 -5.05
CA ARG A 73 -4.08 -4.17 -5.49
C ARG A 73 -4.42 -3.08 -4.48
N ASP A 74 -4.69 -1.92 -4.98
CA ASP A 74 -5.01 -0.79 -4.15
C ASP A 74 -6.43 -0.33 -4.41
N PHE A 75 -7.24 -0.33 -3.34
CA PHE A 75 -8.65 0.02 -3.36
C PHE A 75 -8.83 1.53 -3.19
N VAL A 76 -10.06 1.98 -3.22
CA VAL A 76 -10.43 3.36 -2.96
C VAL A 76 -11.70 3.36 -2.10
N ALA A 77 -11.54 3.09 -0.80
CA ALA A 77 -12.67 2.79 0.07
C ALA A 77 -13.13 3.94 0.97
N PHE A 78 -12.52 5.13 0.91
CA PHE A 78 -12.92 6.28 1.71
C PHE A 78 -13.63 7.33 0.86
N GLU A 79 -14.88 7.65 1.23
CA GLU A 79 -15.75 8.57 0.48
C GLU A 79 -15.18 10.00 0.44
N GLU A 80 -14.68 10.49 1.57
CA GLU A 80 -14.09 11.82 1.72
C GLU A 80 -12.86 12.00 0.81
N HIS A 81 -12.02 10.97 0.75
CA HIS A 81 -10.87 10.95 -0.15
C HIS A 81 -11.30 11.07 -1.61
N VAL A 82 -12.27 10.25 -2.04
CA VAL A 82 -12.79 10.27 -3.43
C VAL A 82 -13.33 11.64 -3.78
N GLU A 83 -14.14 12.24 -2.92
CA GLU A 83 -14.73 13.56 -3.15
C GLU A 83 -13.64 14.65 -3.25
N GLY A 84 -12.68 14.65 -2.31
CA GLY A 84 -11.62 15.64 -2.24
C GLY A 84 -10.66 15.57 -3.45
N VAL A 85 -10.21 14.36 -3.80
CA VAL A 85 -9.30 14.15 -4.94
C VAL A 85 -9.97 14.49 -6.27
N ARG A 86 -11.24 14.14 -6.46
CA ARG A 86 -11.98 14.54 -7.68
C ARG A 86 -12.09 16.05 -7.81
N ARG A 87 -12.33 16.78 -6.73
CA ARG A 87 -12.30 18.25 -6.75
C ARG A 87 -10.92 18.78 -7.16
N SER A 88 -9.85 18.19 -6.64
CA SER A 88 -8.47 18.63 -6.92
C SER A 88 -8.04 18.34 -8.35
N ILE A 89 -8.31 17.13 -8.87
CA ILE A 89 -7.79 16.66 -10.17
C ILE A 89 -8.75 16.93 -11.31
N GLU A 90 -10.06 16.69 -11.12
CA GLU A 90 -11.08 16.79 -12.16
C GLU A 90 -11.84 18.12 -12.13
N GLY A 91 -11.73 18.88 -11.04
CA GLY A 91 -12.50 20.12 -10.83
C GLY A 91 -14.00 19.86 -10.59
N THR A 92 -14.39 18.60 -10.31
CA THR A 92 -15.78 18.17 -10.06
C THR A 92 -15.88 17.59 -8.65
N GLY A 93 -16.91 17.98 -7.89
CA GLY A 93 -17.20 17.39 -6.58
C GLY A 93 -18.12 16.17 -6.70
N GLY A 94 -18.33 15.50 -5.56
CA GLY A 94 -19.23 14.36 -5.40
C GLY A 94 -18.56 13.02 -5.74
N VAL A 95 -19.17 11.94 -5.26
CA VAL A 95 -18.71 10.55 -5.45
C VAL A 95 -19.55 9.92 -6.56
N PRO A 96 -18.97 9.19 -7.53
CA PRO A 96 -19.74 8.49 -8.56
C PRO A 96 -20.63 7.41 -7.95
N ASP A 97 -21.86 7.24 -8.47
CA ASP A 97 -22.79 6.20 -7.99
C ASP A 97 -22.14 4.80 -8.04
N ALA A 98 -21.37 4.51 -9.09
CA ALA A 98 -20.67 3.22 -9.24
C ALA A 98 -19.65 2.90 -8.13
N TRP A 99 -19.19 3.91 -7.36
CA TRP A 99 -18.30 3.69 -6.22
C TRP A 99 -19.01 2.95 -5.09
N TYR A 100 -20.33 3.17 -4.93
CA TYR A 100 -21.15 2.50 -3.91
C TYR A 100 -21.55 1.07 -4.29
N ASP A 101 -21.37 0.67 -5.56
CA ASP A 101 -21.77 -0.66 -6.05
C ASP A 101 -20.77 -1.74 -5.68
N ALA A 102 -19.46 -1.43 -5.63
CA ALA A 102 -18.41 -2.40 -5.33
C ALA A 102 -17.09 -1.71 -4.96
N PRO A 103 -16.23 -2.35 -4.12
CA PRO A 103 -14.89 -1.86 -3.83
C PRO A 103 -14.00 -1.97 -5.07
N THR A 104 -13.75 -0.85 -5.74
CA THR A 104 -12.91 -0.79 -6.94
C THR A 104 -11.44 -0.71 -6.55
N PHE A 105 -10.58 -1.31 -7.35
CA PHE A 105 -9.12 -1.27 -7.15
C PHE A 105 -8.38 -1.11 -8.48
N TYR A 106 -7.12 -0.70 -8.39
CA TYR A 106 -6.16 -0.80 -9.48
C TYR A 106 -4.97 -1.68 -9.06
N PHE A 107 -4.18 -2.15 -10.03
CA PHE A 107 -2.94 -2.86 -9.75
C PHE A 107 -1.78 -1.86 -9.73
N THR A 108 -1.06 -1.81 -8.60
CA THR A 108 0.21 -1.10 -8.55
C THR A 108 1.40 -2.04 -8.74
N ASN A 109 2.62 -1.50 -8.79
CA ASN A 109 3.83 -2.24 -9.15
C ASN A 109 4.41 -3.00 -7.94
N PRO A 110 4.34 -4.34 -7.89
CA PRO A 110 4.89 -5.12 -6.79
C PRO A 110 6.43 -5.16 -6.76
N HIS A 111 7.11 -4.59 -7.77
CA HIS A 111 8.56 -4.61 -7.89
C HIS A 111 9.22 -3.30 -7.46
N ARG A 112 8.45 -2.31 -7.02
CA ARG A 112 8.95 -0.99 -6.61
C ARG A 112 8.45 -0.64 -5.20
N LEU A 113 8.74 -1.54 -4.28
CA LEU A 113 8.39 -1.39 -2.88
C LEU A 113 9.55 -0.80 -2.10
N LEU A 114 9.23 0.02 -1.11
CA LEU A 114 10.15 0.64 -0.18
C LEU A 114 9.80 0.19 1.23
N GLY A 115 10.82 -0.11 2.03
CA GLY A 115 10.67 -0.40 3.46
C GLY A 115 10.54 0.87 4.30
N PRO A 116 10.42 0.70 5.61
CA PRO A 116 10.48 1.82 6.55
C PRO A 116 11.82 2.56 6.42
N ASP A 117 11.78 3.88 6.57
CA ASP A 117 12.95 4.77 6.57
C ASP A 117 13.72 4.85 5.22
N GLU A 118 13.18 4.31 4.15
CA GLU A 118 13.79 4.45 2.82
C GLU A 118 13.41 5.77 2.15
N ALA A 119 14.38 6.37 1.43
CA ALA A 119 14.13 7.58 0.65
C ALA A 119 13.23 7.29 -0.58
N VAL A 120 12.26 8.16 -0.84
CA VAL A 120 11.30 8.01 -1.93
C VAL A 120 11.75 8.76 -3.18
N PRO A 121 12.15 8.08 -4.25
CA PRO A 121 12.63 8.70 -5.47
C PRO A 121 11.47 9.12 -6.39
N PHE A 122 10.88 10.27 -6.16
CA PHE A 122 9.84 10.81 -7.03
C PHE A 122 10.31 11.03 -8.46
N PRO A 123 9.45 10.79 -9.47
CA PRO A 123 9.76 11.09 -10.87
C PRO A 123 10.24 12.54 -11.03
N ALA A 124 11.41 12.74 -11.68
CA ALA A 124 12.02 14.07 -11.84
C ALA A 124 11.11 15.10 -12.51
N ALA A 125 10.18 14.65 -13.36
CA ALA A 125 9.21 15.49 -14.04
C ALA A 125 8.05 15.95 -13.16
N SER A 126 7.79 15.29 -12.01
CA SER A 126 6.66 15.63 -11.16
C SER A 126 6.89 16.91 -10.35
N ARG A 127 5.85 17.75 -10.30
CA ARG A 127 5.76 18.98 -9.52
C ARG A 127 4.59 18.98 -8.53
N ALA A 128 3.78 17.91 -8.54
CA ALA A 128 2.64 17.73 -7.65
C ALA A 128 2.80 16.39 -6.90
N ARG A 129 3.83 16.34 -6.04
CA ARG A 129 4.21 15.16 -5.26
C ARG A 129 3.33 15.07 -4.02
N ASP A 130 2.82 13.87 -3.75
CA ASP A 130 1.85 13.62 -2.70
C ASP A 130 2.10 12.26 -2.03
N LEU A 131 1.51 12.05 -0.89
CA LEU A 131 1.48 10.83 -0.09
C LEU A 131 0.06 10.29 -0.02
N GLU A 132 -0.11 9.03 0.40
CA GLU A 132 -1.41 8.43 0.72
C GLU A 132 -1.29 7.49 1.90
N LEU A 133 -1.86 7.89 3.06
CA LEU A 133 -1.96 7.01 4.23
C LEU A 133 -2.99 5.94 4.00
N GLU A 134 -2.57 4.69 4.12
CA GLU A 134 -3.41 3.51 3.96
C GLU A 134 -3.06 2.41 4.97
N VAL A 135 -3.95 1.45 5.11
CA VAL A 135 -3.66 0.14 5.70
C VAL A 135 -3.84 -0.92 4.63
N ALA A 136 -2.92 -1.85 4.55
CA ALA A 136 -3.08 -2.98 3.66
C ALA A 136 -3.25 -4.29 4.43
N VAL A 137 -4.07 -5.20 3.88
CA VAL A 137 -4.20 -6.58 4.33
C VAL A 137 -3.30 -7.49 3.51
N VAL A 138 -2.61 -8.40 4.18
CA VAL A 138 -1.84 -9.49 3.56
C VAL A 138 -2.71 -10.73 3.52
N VAL A 139 -2.85 -11.32 2.32
CA VAL A 139 -3.68 -12.51 2.08
C VAL A 139 -2.87 -13.78 2.34
N THR A 140 -3.49 -14.79 2.95
CA THR A 140 -2.99 -16.16 3.08
C THR A 140 -3.92 -17.15 2.39
N GLY A 141 -3.39 -18.30 1.99
CA GLY A 141 -4.16 -19.30 1.24
C GLY A 141 -4.44 -18.87 -0.21
N GLU A 142 -5.31 -19.62 -0.86
CA GLU A 142 -5.79 -19.34 -2.22
C GLU A 142 -7.32 -19.40 -2.23
N GLY A 143 -7.97 -18.50 -2.97
CA GLY A 143 -9.42 -18.47 -3.07
C GLY A 143 -9.91 -17.91 -4.39
N THR A 144 -11.05 -18.38 -4.85
CA THR A 144 -11.75 -17.92 -6.06
C THR A 144 -13.21 -17.68 -5.72
N SER A 145 -13.72 -16.48 -6.02
CA SER A 145 -15.13 -16.10 -5.76
C SER A 145 -15.57 -16.41 -4.32
N LEU A 146 -14.72 -16.03 -3.36
CA LEU A 146 -14.99 -16.20 -1.93
C LEU A 146 -16.21 -15.38 -1.51
N SER A 147 -16.99 -15.88 -0.58
CA SER A 147 -17.91 -15.05 0.21
C SER A 147 -17.13 -14.19 1.20
N VAL A 148 -17.78 -13.20 1.80
CA VAL A 148 -17.14 -12.33 2.81
C VAL A 148 -16.74 -13.16 4.05
N GLU A 149 -17.55 -14.13 4.43
CA GLU A 149 -17.29 -15.04 5.55
C GLU A 149 -16.07 -15.93 5.28
N GLU A 150 -15.97 -16.50 4.06
CA GLU A 150 -14.82 -17.32 3.66
C GLU A 150 -13.53 -16.44 3.57
N ALA A 151 -13.65 -15.20 3.11
CA ALA A 151 -12.54 -14.28 3.00
C ALA A 151 -11.87 -13.95 4.34
N ALA A 152 -12.59 -14.06 5.47
CA ALA A 152 -12.04 -13.87 6.81
C ALA A 152 -10.90 -14.85 7.12
N ASP A 153 -10.98 -16.08 6.64
CA ASP A 153 -9.93 -17.11 6.82
C ASP A 153 -8.67 -16.81 5.98
N HIS A 154 -8.76 -15.87 5.04
CA HIS A 154 -7.67 -15.44 4.18
C HIS A 154 -6.94 -14.20 4.70
N VAL A 155 -7.36 -13.59 5.81
CA VAL A 155 -6.65 -12.48 6.44
C VAL A 155 -5.46 -13.00 7.23
N PHE A 156 -4.23 -12.75 6.76
CA PHE A 156 -3.01 -13.09 7.49
C PHE A 156 -2.62 -12.01 8.49
N GLY A 157 -2.75 -10.74 8.11
CA GLY A 157 -2.42 -9.60 8.95
C GLY A 157 -2.49 -8.29 8.20
N PHE A 158 -2.16 -7.23 8.92
CA PHE A 158 -2.27 -5.84 8.45
C PHE A 158 -0.92 -5.14 8.54
N LEU A 159 -0.71 -4.15 7.69
CA LEU A 159 0.47 -3.28 7.74
C LEU A 159 0.12 -1.87 7.25
N VAL A 160 0.96 -0.90 7.58
CA VAL A 160 0.84 0.46 7.05
C VAL A 160 1.33 0.47 5.60
N MET A 161 0.59 1.16 4.74
CA MET A 161 0.94 1.36 3.34
C MET A 161 0.96 2.86 3.03
N ASN A 162 1.86 3.27 2.15
CA ASN A 162 1.85 4.59 1.54
C ASN A 162 1.91 4.44 0.02
N ASP A 163 0.85 4.84 -0.68
CA ASP A 163 0.80 4.86 -2.13
C ASP A 163 1.26 6.22 -2.67
N TRP A 164 2.57 6.37 -2.83
CA TRP A 164 3.19 7.62 -3.28
C TRP A 164 2.66 8.08 -4.63
N SER A 165 2.27 9.34 -4.72
CA SER A 165 1.50 9.87 -5.85
C SER A 165 2.16 11.05 -6.51
N ALA A 166 2.42 10.94 -7.82
CA ALA A 166 2.80 12.06 -8.69
C ALA A 166 1.54 12.55 -9.43
N ARG A 167 0.78 13.46 -8.79
CA ARG A 167 -0.58 13.85 -9.20
C ARG A 167 -0.67 14.45 -10.60
N ASP A 168 0.35 15.20 -11.02
CA ASP A 168 0.42 15.77 -12.38
C ASP A 168 0.63 14.70 -13.45
N LEU A 169 1.37 13.63 -13.15
CA LEU A 169 1.49 12.47 -14.04
C LEU A 169 0.19 11.66 -14.03
N GLN A 170 -0.37 11.37 -12.86
CA GLN A 170 -1.64 10.67 -12.68
C GLN A 170 -2.77 11.37 -13.44
N GLY A 171 -2.93 12.69 -13.28
CA GLY A 171 -3.99 13.45 -13.95
C GLY A 171 -3.89 13.40 -15.47
N ARG A 172 -2.67 13.30 -16.04
CA ARG A 172 -2.47 13.09 -17.47
C ARG A 172 -2.88 11.69 -17.91
N GLU A 173 -2.50 10.67 -17.17
CA GLU A 173 -2.79 9.27 -17.48
C GLU A 173 -4.28 8.96 -17.40
N MET A 174 -4.98 9.52 -16.42
CA MET A 174 -6.42 9.37 -16.26
C MET A 174 -7.21 9.82 -17.49
N GLN A 175 -6.70 10.79 -18.26
CA GLN A 175 -7.31 11.22 -19.53
C GLN A 175 -7.30 10.15 -20.63
N VAL A 176 -6.41 9.15 -20.51
CA VAL A 176 -6.34 8.00 -21.44
C VAL A 176 -7.37 6.93 -21.09
N GLY A 177 -7.94 6.96 -19.88
CA GLY A 177 -8.97 6.02 -19.43
C GLY A 177 -8.47 4.63 -19.05
N LEU A 178 -7.15 4.47 -18.76
CA LEU A 178 -6.55 3.20 -18.30
C LEU A 178 -6.23 3.19 -16.81
N GLY A 179 -6.61 4.23 -16.08
CA GLY A 179 -6.30 4.39 -14.67
C GLY A 179 -4.87 4.87 -14.41
N PRO A 180 -4.45 4.95 -13.13
CA PRO A 180 -3.10 5.41 -12.80
C PRO A 180 -2.05 4.36 -13.20
N ALA A 181 -0.89 4.82 -13.64
CA ALA A 181 0.27 4.02 -13.97
C ALA A 181 1.56 4.70 -13.49
N LYS A 182 2.21 5.53 -14.35
CA LYS A 182 3.48 6.22 -14.01
C LYS A 182 3.34 7.25 -12.90
N GLY A 183 2.13 7.69 -12.61
CA GLY A 183 1.82 8.54 -11.46
C GLY A 183 1.90 7.82 -10.11
N LYS A 184 1.93 6.48 -10.10
CA LYS A 184 1.85 5.62 -8.91
C LYS A 184 2.95 4.55 -8.85
N ASP A 185 3.32 3.92 -9.95
CA ASP A 185 4.14 2.71 -10.02
C ASP A 185 5.63 2.91 -9.68
N PHE A 186 6.03 4.14 -9.34
CA PHE A 186 7.41 4.47 -9.03
C PHE A 186 7.82 4.11 -7.60
N ALA A 187 6.87 4.05 -6.66
CA ALA A 187 7.12 3.67 -5.28
C ALA A 187 5.81 3.38 -4.52
N THR A 188 5.82 2.34 -3.69
CA THR A 188 4.83 2.08 -2.64
C THR A 188 5.60 1.67 -1.38
N SER A 189 5.38 2.35 -0.24
CA SER A 189 6.02 1.94 1.03
C SER A 189 5.12 0.98 1.79
N LEU A 190 5.70 -0.09 2.36
CA LEU A 190 5.01 -1.09 3.17
C LEU A 190 5.78 -1.36 4.47
N GLY A 191 5.08 -1.45 5.60
CA GLY A 191 5.70 -1.82 6.87
C GLY A 191 5.03 -1.21 8.09
N PRO A 192 5.76 -1.06 9.22
CA PRO A 192 7.12 -1.56 9.44
C PRO A 192 7.18 -3.08 9.59
N TRP A 193 6.06 -3.73 9.87
CA TRP A 193 5.86 -5.16 10.06
C TRP A 193 4.44 -5.59 9.68
N ILE A 194 4.18 -6.88 9.61
CA ILE A 194 2.84 -7.45 9.49
C ILE A 194 2.31 -7.71 10.90
N VAL A 195 1.15 -7.15 11.23
CA VAL A 195 0.45 -7.33 12.51
C VAL A 195 -0.69 -8.33 12.33
N THR A 196 -0.66 -9.43 13.06
CA THR A 196 -1.70 -10.47 12.95
C THR A 196 -3.03 -10.02 13.58
N PRO A 197 -4.18 -10.55 13.14
CA PRO A 197 -5.52 -10.07 13.53
C PRO A 197 -5.79 -10.09 15.04
N ASP A 198 -5.14 -10.99 15.80
CA ASP A 198 -5.28 -11.07 17.26
C ASP A 198 -4.78 -9.81 18.00
N GLU A 199 -3.80 -9.09 17.45
CA GLU A 199 -3.26 -7.85 18.04
C GLU A 199 -4.22 -6.64 17.94
N VAL A 200 -5.19 -6.72 17.04
CA VAL A 200 -6.19 -5.66 16.78
C VAL A 200 -7.62 -6.13 17.00
N ALA A 201 -7.81 -7.32 17.57
CA ALA A 201 -9.13 -7.93 17.75
C ALA A 201 -10.04 -7.11 18.67
N ASP A 202 -9.47 -6.43 19.67
CA ASP A 202 -10.16 -5.54 20.61
C ASP A 202 -10.58 -4.20 19.97
N ARG A 203 -10.15 -3.94 18.74
CA ARG A 203 -10.46 -2.73 17.96
C ARG A 203 -11.43 -3.00 16.82
N ARG A 204 -11.94 -4.22 16.70
CA ARG A 204 -12.91 -4.58 15.68
C ARG A 204 -14.32 -4.27 16.19
N ASP A 205 -15.05 -3.47 15.42
CA ASP A 205 -16.47 -3.17 15.71
C ASP A 205 -17.40 -4.35 15.35
N ALA A 206 -18.70 -4.16 15.57
CA ALA A 206 -19.72 -5.18 15.33
C ALA A 206 -19.90 -5.53 13.83
N ASP A 207 -19.54 -4.62 12.94
CA ASP A 207 -19.68 -4.77 11.48
C ASP A 207 -18.35 -5.25 10.84
N GLY A 208 -17.31 -5.47 11.64
CA GLY A 208 -16.03 -6.02 11.21
C GLY A 208 -14.96 -4.99 10.84
N PHE A 209 -15.22 -3.69 11.02
CA PHE A 209 -14.26 -2.63 10.76
C PHE A 209 -13.28 -2.46 11.93
N LEU A 210 -12.07 -1.96 11.61
CA LEU A 210 -11.02 -1.75 12.60
C LEU A 210 -10.98 -0.28 13.04
N GLU A 211 -11.29 -0.01 14.31
CA GLU A 211 -11.24 1.32 14.92
C GLU A 211 -9.80 1.72 15.27
N LEU A 212 -8.96 1.92 14.26
CA LEU A 212 -7.56 2.33 14.39
C LEU A 212 -7.39 3.75 13.88
N VAL A 213 -6.79 4.61 14.69
CA VAL A 213 -6.48 5.99 14.30
C VAL A 213 -5.25 5.98 13.40
N GLY A 214 -5.37 6.64 12.24
CA GLY A 214 -4.26 6.95 11.34
C GLY A 214 -3.91 8.43 11.37
N THR A 215 -2.62 8.78 11.33
CA THR A 215 -2.12 10.16 11.29
C THR A 215 -1.07 10.35 10.21
N VAL A 216 -1.07 11.54 9.63
CA VAL A 216 -0.10 11.99 8.64
C VAL A 216 0.66 13.19 9.20
N GLU A 217 1.98 13.09 9.23
CA GLU A 217 2.85 14.21 9.58
C GLU A 217 3.80 14.53 8.42
N ILE A 218 4.02 15.83 8.19
CA ILE A 218 5.05 16.34 7.27
C ILE A 218 5.98 17.25 8.08
N ASN A 219 7.27 16.91 8.10
CA ASN A 219 8.30 17.63 8.87
C ASN A 219 7.92 17.79 10.37
N GLY A 220 7.28 16.76 10.95
CA GLY A 220 6.85 16.76 12.35
C GLY A 220 5.58 17.59 12.63
N VAL A 221 4.86 18.03 11.60
CA VAL A 221 3.59 18.72 11.74
C VAL A 221 2.46 17.81 11.25
N GLU A 222 1.50 17.50 12.11
CA GLU A 222 0.31 16.73 11.74
C GLU A 222 -0.55 17.53 10.74
N VAL A 223 -0.84 16.91 9.59
CA VAL A 223 -1.64 17.49 8.51
C VAL A 223 -2.92 16.72 8.23
N GLY A 224 -3.02 15.48 8.69
CA GLY A 224 -4.19 14.62 8.52
C GLY A 224 -4.36 13.63 9.66
N ARG A 225 -5.63 13.30 9.94
CA ARG A 225 -6.02 12.32 10.98
C ARG A 225 -7.39 11.77 10.65
N ASP A 226 -7.50 10.44 10.61
CA ASP A 226 -8.79 9.78 10.40
C ASP A 226 -8.82 8.42 11.11
N LEU A 227 -9.97 7.76 11.06
CA LEU A 227 -10.23 6.45 11.62
C LEU A 227 -10.35 5.42 10.47
N LEU A 228 -9.61 4.32 10.54
CA LEU A 228 -9.67 3.25 9.52
C LEU A 228 -11.11 2.73 9.34
N ALA A 229 -11.91 2.70 10.40
CA ALA A 229 -13.31 2.29 10.36
C ALA A 229 -14.23 3.23 9.55
N ASN A 230 -13.75 4.39 9.09
CA ASN A 230 -14.49 5.28 8.19
C ASN A 230 -14.48 4.78 6.73
N CYS A 231 -13.74 3.71 6.42
CA CYS A 231 -13.79 3.09 5.08
C CYS A 231 -15.17 2.44 4.82
N GLY A 232 -15.66 2.51 3.59
CA GLY A 232 -16.96 1.98 3.19
C GLY A 232 -17.00 0.46 3.01
N TRP A 233 -15.85 -0.24 3.03
CA TRP A 233 -15.74 -1.67 2.79
C TRP A 233 -14.77 -2.32 3.77
N SER A 234 -15.15 -3.47 4.37
CA SER A 234 -14.25 -4.24 5.21
C SER A 234 -13.16 -4.94 4.39
N PHE A 235 -12.04 -5.32 5.00
CA PHE A 235 -10.98 -6.07 4.30
C PHE A 235 -11.48 -7.42 3.78
N GLU A 236 -12.39 -8.07 4.48
CA GLU A 236 -13.02 -9.31 4.02
C GLU A 236 -13.84 -9.07 2.74
N ALA A 237 -14.57 -7.95 2.65
CA ALA A 237 -15.31 -7.58 1.44
C ALA A 237 -14.35 -7.28 0.28
N MET A 238 -13.21 -6.61 0.55
CA MET A 238 -12.17 -6.35 -0.45
C MET A 238 -11.55 -7.65 -0.98
N ILE A 239 -11.21 -8.61 -0.09
CA ILE A 239 -10.68 -9.92 -0.48
C ILE A 239 -11.73 -10.69 -1.30
N ALA A 240 -12.99 -10.73 -0.85
CA ALA A 240 -14.07 -11.37 -1.57
C ALA A 240 -14.23 -10.78 -2.98
N TYR A 241 -14.22 -9.46 -3.11
CA TYR A 241 -14.31 -8.80 -4.41
C TYR A 241 -13.08 -9.06 -5.29
N ALA A 242 -11.88 -8.99 -4.74
CA ALA A 242 -10.63 -9.27 -5.47
C ALA A 242 -10.58 -10.72 -6.00
N SER A 243 -11.27 -11.67 -5.33
CA SER A 243 -11.35 -13.07 -5.74
C SER A 243 -12.47 -13.36 -6.74
N ARG A 244 -13.43 -12.42 -6.92
CA ARG A 244 -14.65 -12.63 -7.73
C ARG A 244 -14.30 -12.88 -9.20
N ASP A 245 -14.73 -14.02 -9.74
CA ASP A 245 -14.43 -14.48 -11.10
C ASP A 245 -12.93 -14.47 -11.44
N SER A 246 -12.09 -14.46 -10.38
CA SER A 246 -10.65 -14.40 -10.41
C SER A 246 -10.11 -15.19 -9.22
N ARG A 247 -8.89 -14.88 -8.77
CA ARG A 247 -8.34 -15.50 -7.58
C ARG A 247 -7.48 -14.54 -6.77
N VAL A 248 -7.39 -14.83 -5.47
CA VAL A 248 -6.36 -14.33 -4.57
C VAL A 248 -5.42 -15.46 -4.18
N VAL A 249 -4.17 -15.13 -3.86
CA VAL A 249 -3.15 -16.12 -3.46
C VAL A 249 -2.38 -15.61 -2.25
N SER A 250 -1.71 -16.51 -1.53
CA SER A 250 -0.81 -16.15 -0.43
C SER A 250 0.22 -15.11 -0.85
N GLY A 251 0.32 -14.05 -0.08
CA GLY A 251 1.22 -12.94 -0.34
C GLY A 251 0.66 -11.86 -1.25
N ASP A 252 -0.61 -11.94 -1.69
CA ASP A 252 -1.29 -10.76 -2.23
C ASP A 252 -1.43 -9.70 -1.14
N VAL A 253 -1.22 -8.44 -1.49
CA VAL A 253 -1.40 -7.26 -0.63
C VAL A 253 -2.51 -6.41 -1.20
N LEU A 254 -3.50 -6.08 -0.36
CA LEU A 254 -4.66 -5.28 -0.75
C LEU A 254 -4.69 -4.01 0.12
N GLY A 255 -4.42 -2.85 -0.47
CA GLY A 255 -4.51 -1.54 0.17
C GLY A 255 -5.96 -1.11 0.39
N SER A 256 -6.25 -0.47 1.51
CA SER A 256 -7.60 0.03 1.84
C SER A 256 -8.08 1.15 0.93
N GLY A 257 -7.17 1.78 0.23
CA GLY A 257 -7.35 3.13 -0.24
C GLY A 257 -7.03 4.15 0.84
N THR A 258 -6.79 5.36 0.39
CA THR A 258 -6.34 6.47 1.22
C THR A 258 -7.37 6.87 2.25
N PHE A 259 -6.97 7.02 3.51
CA PHE A 259 -7.78 7.59 4.57
C PHE A 259 -8.34 8.96 4.17
N GLY A 260 -9.52 9.30 4.66
CA GLY A 260 -10.09 10.65 4.55
C GLY A 260 -9.37 11.67 5.45
N HIS A 261 -9.92 12.87 5.51
CA HIS A 261 -9.53 13.92 6.46
C HIS A 261 -8.03 14.25 6.46
N GLY A 262 -7.44 14.29 5.25
CA GLY A 262 -6.03 14.61 5.06
C GLY A 262 -5.10 13.42 5.00
N GLY A 263 -5.63 12.24 4.70
CA GLY A 263 -4.83 11.06 4.35
C GLY A 263 -3.91 11.29 3.15
N CYS A 264 -4.21 12.31 2.32
CA CYS A 264 -3.33 12.83 1.27
C CYS A 264 -3.45 14.35 1.09
N LEU A 265 -2.47 14.96 0.41
CA LEU A 265 -2.50 16.40 0.12
C LEU A 265 -3.52 16.76 -0.96
N ALA A 266 -3.75 15.88 -1.94
CA ALA A 266 -4.70 16.14 -3.02
C ALA A 266 -6.12 16.34 -2.51
N GLU A 267 -6.54 15.62 -1.47
CA GLU A 267 -7.81 15.85 -0.78
C GLU A 267 -7.85 17.26 -0.18
N LEU A 268 -6.81 17.62 0.59
CA LEU A 268 -6.71 18.94 1.22
C LEU A 268 -6.71 20.06 0.16
N TRP A 269 -6.04 19.85 -0.99
CA TRP A 269 -6.05 20.81 -2.10
C TRP A 269 -7.46 20.97 -2.70
N GLY A 270 -8.19 19.88 -2.84
CA GLY A 270 -9.58 19.91 -3.31
C GLY A 270 -10.51 20.70 -2.38
N LEU A 271 -10.33 20.51 -1.07
CA LEU A 271 -11.09 21.24 -0.05
C LEU A 271 -10.71 22.73 0.01
N ALA A 272 -9.40 23.04 -0.05
CA ALA A 272 -8.92 24.43 0.00
C ALA A 272 -9.07 25.19 -1.31
N GLY A 273 -9.29 24.51 -2.45
CA GLY A 273 -9.28 25.10 -3.79
C GLY A 273 -7.90 25.64 -4.23
N ARG A 274 -6.83 25.20 -3.57
CA ARG A 274 -5.43 25.56 -3.86
C ARG A 274 -4.49 24.50 -3.26
N GLN A 275 -3.23 24.45 -3.72
CA GLN A 275 -2.21 23.56 -3.15
C GLN A 275 -1.69 24.08 -1.80
N ASP A 276 -2.45 23.81 -0.74
CA ASP A 276 -2.16 24.16 0.64
C ASP A 276 -2.62 23.01 1.56
N PRO A 277 -1.67 22.28 2.22
CA PRO A 277 -0.20 22.44 2.18
C PRO A 277 0.41 22.32 0.79
N PRO A 278 1.62 22.85 0.55
CA PRO A 278 2.26 22.73 -0.77
C PRO A 278 2.61 21.26 -1.10
N PRO A 279 2.81 20.91 -2.41
CA PRO A 279 3.36 19.62 -2.79
C PRO A 279 4.69 19.33 -2.12
N LEU A 280 4.98 18.06 -1.86
CA LEU A 280 6.23 17.61 -1.26
C LEU A 280 7.45 17.98 -2.11
N VAL A 281 8.54 18.35 -1.46
CA VAL A 281 9.82 18.69 -2.08
C VAL A 281 10.96 17.83 -1.53
N ASP A 282 12.11 17.82 -2.22
CA ASP A 282 13.29 17.08 -1.77
C ASP A 282 13.70 17.54 -0.36
N GLY A 283 13.91 16.56 0.51
CA GLY A 283 14.28 16.77 1.90
C GLY A 283 13.10 16.80 2.87
N ASP A 284 11.87 16.90 2.40
CA ASP A 284 10.71 16.72 3.30
C ASP A 284 10.71 15.32 3.91
N VAL A 285 10.28 15.24 5.16
CA VAL A 285 10.12 14.00 5.91
C VAL A 285 8.64 13.77 6.14
N VAL A 286 8.13 12.65 5.64
CA VAL A 286 6.75 12.21 5.84
C VAL A 286 6.73 11.06 6.84
N THR A 287 5.86 11.15 7.84
CA THR A 287 5.59 10.06 8.78
C THR A 287 4.11 9.72 8.76
N LEU A 288 3.82 8.46 8.45
CA LEU A 288 2.49 7.87 8.52
C LEU A 288 2.44 6.93 9.71
N THR A 289 1.49 7.13 10.61
CA THR A 289 1.34 6.26 11.78
C THR A 289 -0.09 5.73 11.83
N VAL A 290 -0.22 4.42 12.05
CA VAL A 290 -1.51 3.79 12.34
C VAL A 290 -1.41 3.08 13.69
N GLU A 291 -2.37 3.39 14.56
CA GLU A 291 -2.47 2.80 15.89
C GLU A 291 -2.33 1.28 15.83
N ARG A 292 -1.54 0.66 16.72
CA ARG A 292 -1.22 -0.78 16.77
C ARG A 292 -0.39 -1.32 15.60
N LEU A 293 -0.40 -0.69 14.43
CA LEU A 293 0.31 -1.19 13.26
C LEU A 293 1.74 -0.64 13.17
N GLY A 294 1.99 0.58 13.68
CA GLY A 294 3.31 1.21 13.68
C GLY A 294 3.37 2.39 12.73
N SER A 295 4.60 2.76 12.34
CA SER A 295 4.86 3.96 11.55
C SER A 295 5.76 3.66 10.34
N LEU A 296 5.51 4.39 9.25
CA LEU A 296 6.41 4.52 8.11
C LEU A 296 6.95 5.94 8.08
N THR A 297 8.26 6.10 8.05
CA THR A 297 8.91 7.40 7.87
C THR A 297 9.72 7.39 6.58
N ALA A 298 9.64 8.43 5.78
CA ALA A 298 10.38 8.49 4.52
C ALA A 298 10.86 9.92 4.22
N THR A 299 12.06 10.02 3.65
CA THR A 299 12.57 11.30 3.14
C THR A 299 12.31 11.39 1.64
N ILE A 300 11.79 12.51 1.19
CA ILE A 300 11.50 12.75 -0.22
C ILE A 300 12.78 13.07 -0.98
N ALA A 301 12.94 12.46 -2.14
CA ALA A 301 14.04 12.69 -3.05
C ALA A 301 13.58 12.73 -4.50
N SER A 302 14.37 13.33 -5.38
CA SER A 302 14.13 13.28 -6.83
C SER A 302 14.84 12.06 -7.44
N ALA A 303 14.15 11.31 -8.30
CA ALA A 303 14.80 10.33 -9.17
C ALA A 303 15.62 11.03 -10.27
N PRO A 304 16.65 10.37 -10.83
CA PRO A 304 17.32 10.84 -12.03
C PRO A 304 16.36 11.00 -13.20
N GLU A 305 16.64 11.92 -14.12
CA GLU A 305 15.85 12.04 -15.35
C GLU A 305 15.98 10.76 -16.18
N PRO A 306 14.85 10.16 -16.61
CA PRO A 306 14.89 8.98 -17.45
C PRO A 306 15.31 9.33 -18.89
N PRO A 307 15.86 8.40 -19.66
CA PRO A 307 16.11 8.60 -21.09
C PRO A 307 14.82 9.01 -21.84
N PRO A 308 14.90 9.87 -22.85
CA PRO A 308 13.74 10.33 -23.60
C PRO A 308 13.09 9.17 -24.38
N LEU A 309 11.77 9.17 -24.43
CA LEU A 309 11.03 8.26 -25.30
C LEU A 309 11.16 8.68 -26.77
N PRO A 310 11.13 7.73 -27.71
CA PRO A 310 11.06 8.07 -29.12
C PRO A 310 9.78 8.82 -29.45
N ALA A 311 9.81 9.61 -30.51
CA ALA A 311 8.61 10.32 -30.98
C ALA A 311 7.49 9.33 -31.36
N PHE A 312 6.25 9.71 -31.09
CA PHE A 312 5.08 8.96 -31.54
C PHE A 312 5.12 8.75 -33.07
N ARG A 313 4.78 7.53 -33.51
CA ARG A 313 4.70 7.19 -34.92
C ARG A 313 3.31 7.57 -35.49
N PRO A 314 3.20 8.58 -36.38
CA PRO A 314 1.92 8.97 -36.97
C PRO A 314 1.29 7.83 -37.77
N SER A 315 -0.06 7.81 -37.82
CA SER A 315 -0.85 6.79 -38.51
C SER A 315 -0.55 6.68 -40.02
N GLU A 316 -0.18 7.80 -40.65
CA GLU A 316 0.22 7.84 -42.05
C GLU A 316 1.45 6.94 -42.39
N ARG A 317 2.24 6.58 -41.39
CA ARG A 317 3.36 5.66 -41.50
C ARG A 317 3.01 4.20 -41.13
N HIS A 318 1.76 3.94 -40.77
CA HIS A 318 1.33 2.56 -40.48
C HIS A 318 1.28 1.77 -41.82
N ARG A 319 1.79 0.56 -41.75
CA ARG A 319 1.75 -0.36 -42.91
C ARG A 319 0.44 -1.15 -42.88
N ALA A 320 -0.19 -1.31 -44.00
CA ALA A 320 -1.28 -2.28 -44.15
C ALA A 320 -0.73 -3.69 -43.87
N PRO A 321 -1.50 -4.60 -43.18
CA PRO A 321 -1.12 -5.99 -43.08
C PRO A 321 -0.96 -6.59 -44.48
N ALA A 322 0.09 -7.41 -44.67
CA ALA A 322 0.24 -8.14 -45.92
C ALA A 322 -1.00 -9.00 -46.18
N GLN A 323 -1.58 -8.93 -47.36
CA GLN A 323 -2.65 -9.86 -47.72
C GLN A 323 -2.08 -11.29 -47.67
N PRO A 324 -2.84 -12.25 -47.08
CA PRO A 324 -2.44 -13.65 -47.16
C PRO A 324 -2.31 -14.02 -48.66
N ALA A 325 -1.21 -14.71 -49.00
CA ALA A 325 -1.06 -15.23 -50.37
C ALA A 325 -2.30 -16.05 -50.69
N ALA A 326 -2.96 -15.71 -51.82
CA ALA A 326 -4.05 -16.52 -52.31
C ALA A 326 -3.48 -17.93 -52.61
N GLY A 327 -3.92 -18.94 -51.81
CA GLY A 327 -3.60 -20.33 -52.01
C GLY A 327 -4.37 -20.96 -53.14
#